data_db75438dbb931a36dfa6106a844b06e5
#
_entry.id   db75438dbb931a36dfa6106a844b06e5
#
_cell.length_a   1.000
_cell.length_b   1.000
_cell.length_c   1.000
_cell.angle_alpha   90.00
_cell.angle_beta   90.00
_cell.angle_gamma   90.00
#
_symmetry.space_group_name_H-M   'P 1'
#
loop_
_entity.id
_entity.type
_entity.pdbx_description
1 polymer ?
#
loop_
_entity_poly.entity_id
_entity_poly.type
_entity_poly.pdbx_seq_one_letter_code
_entity_poly.pdbx_strand_id
1 'polypeptide(L)'
;MNTTGTAAGRDATSRDDAAREVAARMAAAAAAWLDALEPAQRAVATGGAPSPDGESDAERRRWFYTPTDHGGLTLGAQRPGQQRLAHQLVASGLSTAGYVTVAPIIGLDNVLDQVEGWSVAWGRERGRDPGRYYLRVFGEPGGAAPWGWRFGGHHVSLNNLVVDGMVRSTTPCFLGADPAVSPLLGPAPLRPLAGAEDLARELVRSLDPGRAARATLLDRAPADIIGGNRASLADGDRMLYLRDVWRAPFTEPDLAERVARMDAAAEQASGYDADDYRQLALTAAPKGLPARELDLGQRKQLRALLATYLGRVPDGLSPQAGYEDDGVLDAVHVAWAGPIEPGRPCYYRLQGPGLLIEYDNTQRQANHAHSVWRDPAADFGYDALGAHLAAHHL
;
A
#
# COMPACT_ATOMS: atom_id res chain seq x y z
N MET A 1 -2.09 -40.22 19.86
CA MET A 1 -2.88 -39.32 20.72
C MET A 1 -2.51 -37.89 20.43
N ASN A 2 -3.51 -37.09 20.11
CA ASN A 2 -3.46 -35.76 19.53
C ASN A 2 -2.67 -34.70 20.31
N THR A 3 -1.51 -34.29 19.82
CA THR A 3 -0.80 -33.07 20.28
C THR A 3 -0.81 -31.91 19.29
N THR A 4 -1.35 -32.09 18.07
CA THR A 4 -1.41 -31.06 17.02
C THR A 4 -2.53 -30.03 17.20
N GLY A 5 -3.61 -30.37 17.93
CA GLY A 5 -4.73 -29.46 18.17
C GLY A 5 -4.49 -28.33 19.17
N THR A 6 -3.45 -28.47 20.04
CA THR A 6 -3.20 -27.51 21.14
C THR A 6 -2.24 -26.37 20.76
N ALA A 7 -1.42 -26.52 19.73
CA ALA A 7 -0.49 -25.46 19.27
C ALA A 7 -1.19 -24.45 18.36
N ALA A 8 -1.94 -24.91 17.38
CA ALA A 8 -2.70 -24.03 16.47
C ALA A 8 -3.77 -23.20 17.20
N GLY A 9 -4.44 -23.78 18.21
CA GLY A 9 -5.42 -23.05 19.03
C GLY A 9 -4.78 -21.96 19.90
N ARG A 10 -3.58 -22.18 20.43
CA ARG A 10 -2.84 -21.18 21.23
C ARG A 10 -2.31 -20.04 20.36
N ASP A 11 -1.88 -20.34 19.15
CA ASP A 11 -1.38 -19.33 18.20
C ASP A 11 -2.51 -18.41 17.70
N ALA A 12 -3.69 -18.97 17.42
CA ALA A 12 -4.89 -18.19 17.05
C ALA A 12 -5.34 -17.26 18.19
N THR A 13 -5.39 -17.77 19.44
CA THR A 13 -5.76 -16.95 20.62
C THR A 13 -4.76 -15.80 20.81
N SER A 14 -3.48 -16.06 20.65
CA SER A 14 -2.41 -15.04 20.77
C SER A 14 -2.53 -13.95 19.70
N ARG A 15 -2.91 -14.29 18.47
CA ARG A 15 -3.14 -13.31 17.39
C ARG A 15 -4.38 -12.46 17.63
N ASP A 16 -5.48 -13.06 18.09
CA ASP A 16 -6.70 -12.33 18.43
C ASP A 16 -6.46 -11.36 19.59
N ASP A 17 -5.70 -11.76 20.61
CA ASP A 17 -5.34 -10.88 21.73
C ASP A 17 -4.46 -9.71 21.26
N ALA A 18 -3.48 -9.96 20.41
CA ALA A 18 -2.68 -8.92 19.80
C ALA A 18 -3.51 -7.97 18.93
N ALA A 19 -4.47 -8.49 18.14
CA ALA A 19 -5.37 -7.71 17.33
C ALA A 19 -6.28 -6.81 18.16
N ARG A 20 -6.75 -7.28 19.33
CA ARG A 20 -7.51 -6.48 20.31
C ARG A 20 -6.66 -5.39 20.95
N GLU A 21 -5.45 -5.73 21.36
CA GLU A 21 -4.53 -4.75 21.96
C GLU A 21 -4.19 -3.63 21.00
N VAL A 22 -3.89 -3.95 19.74
CA VAL A 22 -3.64 -2.93 18.69
C VAL A 22 -4.90 -2.10 18.44
N ALA A 23 -6.09 -2.73 18.34
CA ALA A 23 -7.35 -2.03 18.16
C ALA A 23 -7.64 -1.05 19.30
N ALA A 24 -7.37 -1.45 20.54
CA ALA A 24 -7.52 -0.57 21.72
C ALA A 24 -6.58 0.65 21.66
N ARG A 25 -5.31 0.45 21.25
CA ARG A 25 -4.36 1.56 21.06
C ARG A 25 -4.80 2.50 19.94
N MET A 26 -5.27 1.96 18.81
CA MET A 26 -5.82 2.75 17.71
C MET A 26 -7.04 3.55 18.16
N ALA A 27 -7.96 2.93 18.92
CA ALA A 27 -9.17 3.59 19.41
C ALA A 27 -8.84 4.76 20.34
N ALA A 28 -7.94 4.54 21.29
CA ALA A 28 -7.49 5.60 22.21
C ALA A 28 -6.82 6.76 21.46
N ALA A 29 -5.98 6.47 20.47
CA ALA A 29 -5.32 7.51 19.66
C ALA A 29 -6.33 8.27 18.77
N ALA A 30 -7.29 7.56 18.16
CA ALA A 30 -8.34 8.17 17.33
C ALA A 30 -9.27 9.06 18.16
N ALA A 31 -9.71 8.62 19.33
CA ALA A 31 -10.53 9.41 20.25
C ALA A 31 -9.78 10.67 20.69
N ALA A 32 -8.53 10.55 21.13
CA ALA A 32 -7.72 11.69 21.55
C ALA A 32 -7.52 12.71 20.43
N TRP A 33 -7.33 12.26 19.18
CA TRP A 33 -7.23 13.14 18.03
C TRP A 33 -8.56 13.85 17.75
N LEU A 34 -9.66 13.11 17.67
CA LEU A 34 -11.00 13.66 17.38
C LEU A 34 -11.45 14.66 18.46
N ASP A 35 -11.14 14.41 19.73
CA ASP A 35 -11.51 15.29 20.86
C ASP A 35 -10.70 16.61 20.86
N ALA A 36 -9.53 16.60 20.25
CA ALA A 36 -8.71 17.81 20.10
C ALA A 36 -9.12 18.70 18.91
N LEU A 37 -10.04 18.24 18.05
CA LEU A 37 -10.45 18.96 16.86
C LEU A 37 -11.57 19.97 17.15
N GLU A 38 -11.51 21.11 16.46
CA GLU A 38 -12.63 22.05 16.40
C GLU A 38 -13.83 21.41 15.64
N PRO A 39 -15.08 21.83 15.90
CA PRO A 39 -16.25 21.24 15.26
C PRO A 39 -16.17 21.16 13.71
N ALA A 40 -15.67 22.21 13.08
CA ALA A 40 -15.50 22.23 11.61
C ALA A 40 -14.43 21.26 11.12
N GLN A 41 -13.31 21.12 11.87
CA GLN A 41 -12.28 20.13 11.58
C GLN A 41 -12.82 18.70 11.77
N ARG A 42 -13.56 18.46 12.86
CA ARG A 42 -14.16 17.15 13.15
C ARG A 42 -15.13 16.72 12.07
N ALA A 43 -15.95 17.62 11.54
CA ALA A 43 -16.89 17.34 10.45
C ALA A 43 -16.19 16.83 9.17
N VAL A 44 -14.99 17.33 8.88
CA VAL A 44 -14.16 16.88 7.75
C VAL A 44 -13.39 15.60 8.08
N ALA A 45 -12.97 15.45 9.34
CA ALA A 45 -12.17 14.34 9.83
C ALA A 45 -12.96 13.01 9.97
N THR A 46 -14.29 13.07 10.01
CA THR A 46 -15.14 11.88 10.22
C THR A 46 -15.89 11.46 8.96
N GLY A 47 -16.26 10.18 8.88
CA GLY A 47 -17.07 9.59 7.83
C GLY A 47 -18.08 8.60 8.39
N GLY A 48 -19.00 8.12 7.56
CA GLY A 48 -19.97 7.09 7.92
C GLY A 48 -19.31 5.81 8.44
N ALA A 49 -20.02 5.03 9.25
CA ALA A 49 -19.51 3.75 9.74
C ALA A 49 -19.23 2.80 8.55
N PRO A 50 -18.20 1.94 8.67
CA PRO A 50 -17.94 0.90 7.69
C PRO A 50 -19.17 -0.01 7.49
N SER A 51 -19.42 -0.40 6.24
CA SER A 51 -20.57 -1.21 5.86
C SER A 51 -20.15 -2.30 4.86
N PRO A 52 -20.77 -3.49 4.90
CA PRO A 52 -20.63 -4.48 3.84
C PRO A 52 -21.29 -4.05 2.53
N ASP A 53 -22.20 -3.05 2.56
CA ASP A 53 -22.74 -2.46 1.34
C ASP A 53 -21.70 -1.62 0.63
N GLY A 54 -21.34 -2.06 -0.58
CA GLY A 54 -20.29 -1.46 -1.38
C GLY A 54 -20.53 -0.01 -1.78
N GLU A 55 -21.78 0.41 -1.91
CA GLU A 55 -22.15 1.79 -2.28
C GLU A 55 -22.00 2.72 -1.08
N SER A 56 -22.57 2.37 0.06
CA SER A 56 -22.47 3.17 1.30
C SER A 56 -21.05 3.25 1.85
N ASP A 57 -20.19 2.25 1.58
CA ASP A 57 -18.80 2.17 2.01
C ASP A 57 -17.79 2.67 0.95
N ALA A 58 -18.27 3.14 -0.20
CA ALA A 58 -17.43 3.51 -1.34
C ALA A 58 -16.36 4.57 -0.98
N GLU A 59 -16.73 5.58 -0.17
CA GLU A 59 -15.78 6.62 0.23
C GLU A 59 -14.64 6.08 1.12
N ARG A 60 -14.89 5.13 2.02
CA ARG A 60 -13.84 4.52 2.85
C ARG A 60 -12.86 3.72 2.01
N ARG A 61 -13.35 2.98 1.00
CA ARG A 61 -12.54 2.14 0.10
C ARG A 61 -11.89 2.91 -1.05
N ARG A 62 -12.17 4.22 -1.17
CA ARG A 62 -11.58 5.09 -2.18
C ARG A 62 -10.22 5.60 -1.70
N TRP A 63 -9.14 5.06 -2.25
CA TRP A 63 -7.78 5.38 -1.87
C TRP A 63 -6.95 5.89 -3.05
N PHE A 64 -5.93 6.67 -2.76
CA PHE A 64 -5.06 7.29 -3.74
C PHE A 64 -3.62 7.30 -3.22
N TYR A 65 -2.66 7.53 -4.11
CA TYR A 65 -1.25 7.72 -3.82
C TYR A 65 -0.64 8.88 -4.63
N THR A 66 -1.43 9.55 -5.46
CA THR A 66 -1.10 10.75 -6.22
C THR A 66 -1.34 12.01 -5.36
N PRO A 67 -0.80 13.19 -5.72
CA PRO A 67 -0.99 14.42 -4.97
C PRO A 67 -2.40 15.04 -5.19
N THR A 68 -3.44 14.21 -5.16
CA THR A 68 -4.86 14.61 -5.23
C THR A 68 -5.43 14.95 -3.86
N ASP A 69 -6.71 15.27 -3.79
CA ASP A 69 -7.47 15.28 -2.54
C ASP A 69 -7.81 13.84 -2.14
N HIS A 70 -7.41 13.40 -0.95
CA HIS A 70 -7.72 12.06 -0.44
C HIS A 70 -9.00 12.01 0.39
N GLY A 71 -9.58 13.16 0.73
CA GLY A 71 -10.72 13.25 1.65
C GLY A 71 -10.33 13.03 3.10
N GLY A 72 -10.80 13.91 3.97
CA GLY A 72 -10.43 13.96 5.38
C GLY A 72 -9.72 15.25 5.76
N LEU A 73 -9.26 15.35 7.00
CA LEU A 73 -8.58 16.53 7.53
C LEU A 73 -7.09 16.48 7.20
N THR A 74 -6.58 17.52 6.51
CA THR A 74 -5.16 17.62 6.16
C THR A 74 -4.30 17.93 7.38
N LEU A 75 -3.03 17.49 7.38
CA LEU A 75 -2.07 17.87 8.42
C LEU A 75 -1.89 19.39 8.48
N GLY A 76 -1.82 20.06 7.32
CA GLY A 76 -1.66 21.50 7.22
C GLY A 76 -2.83 22.31 7.80
N ALA A 77 -4.04 21.73 7.90
CA ALA A 77 -5.20 22.36 8.52
C ALA A 77 -5.28 22.12 10.05
N GLN A 78 -4.26 21.53 10.66
CA GLN A 78 -4.20 21.16 12.06
C GLN A 78 -3.15 21.99 12.79
N ARG A 79 -3.45 22.35 14.04
CA ARG A 79 -2.45 22.95 14.95
C ARG A 79 -1.38 21.90 15.32
N PRO A 80 -0.17 22.29 15.72
CA PRO A 80 0.91 21.34 16.03
C PRO A 80 0.53 20.23 17.03
N GLY A 81 -0.26 20.56 18.06
CA GLY A 81 -0.77 19.57 19.02
C GLY A 81 -1.70 18.54 18.39
N GLN A 82 -2.56 18.97 17.46
CA GLN A 82 -3.46 18.09 16.70
C GLN A 82 -2.68 17.21 15.71
N GLN A 83 -1.67 17.76 15.01
CA GLN A 83 -0.77 17.00 14.14
C GLN A 83 -0.06 15.88 14.90
N ARG A 84 0.43 16.18 16.12
CA ARG A 84 1.06 15.17 16.97
C ARG A 84 0.11 14.01 17.29
N LEU A 85 -1.16 14.28 17.60
CA LEU A 85 -2.18 13.26 17.84
C LEU A 85 -2.53 12.48 16.56
N ALA A 86 -2.60 13.16 15.41
CA ALA A 86 -2.76 12.50 14.11
C ALA A 86 -1.62 11.51 13.85
N HIS A 87 -0.37 11.91 14.06
CA HIS A 87 0.79 11.02 13.92
C HIS A 87 0.80 9.88 14.94
N GLN A 88 0.27 10.06 16.15
CA GLN A 88 0.09 8.96 17.11
C GLN A 88 -0.90 7.91 16.61
N LEU A 89 -2.01 8.34 15.99
CA LEU A 89 -2.96 7.41 15.36
C LEU A 89 -2.29 6.67 14.19
N VAL A 90 -1.60 7.36 13.29
CA VAL A 90 -0.87 6.73 12.18
C VAL A 90 0.16 5.72 12.68
N ALA A 91 0.95 6.10 13.69
CA ALA A 91 1.96 5.20 14.29
C ALA A 91 1.34 3.97 14.96
N SER A 92 0.10 4.06 15.49
CA SER A 92 -0.57 2.93 16.13
C SER A 92 -0.93 1.80 15.14
N GLY A 93 -1.05 2.11 13.84
CA GLY A 93 -1.32 1.15 12.77
C GLY A 93 -0.08 0.63 12.04
N LEU A 94 1.11 1.02 12.48
CA LEU A 94 2.38 0.64 11.88
C LEU A 94 3.31 0.01 12.91
N SER A 95 4.25 -0.81 12.44
CA SER A 95 5.43 -1.15 13.22
C SER A 95 6.33 0.09 13.37
N THR A 96 7.29 0.03 14.28
CA THR A 96 8.30 1.09 14.41
C THR A 96 9.02 1.32 13.07
N ALA A 97 9.42 0.26 12.39
CA ALA A 97 10.08 0.34 11.08
C ALA A 97 9.15 0.90 10.00
N GLY A 98 7.88 0.50 10.00
CA GLY A 98 6.85 1.03 9.10
C GLY A 98 6.66 2.54 9.28
N TYR A 99 6.54 3.02 10.51
CA TYR A 99 6.41 4.46 10.78
C TYR A 99 7.67 5.25 10.42
N VAL A 100 8.86 4.70 10.73
CA VAL A 100 10.15 5.31 10.35
C VAL A 100 10.32 5.37 8.82
N THR A 101 9.70 4.47 8.08
CA THR A 101 9.65 4.52 6.61
C THR A 101 8.67 5.59 6.10
N VAL A 102 7.49 5.71 6.71
CA VAL A 102 6.46 6.69 6.30
C VAL A 102 6.92 8.14 6.54
N ALA A 103 7.56 8.41 7.67
CA ALA A 103 7.94 9.77 8.06
C ALA A 103 8.86 10.48 7.02
N PRO A 104 9.96 9.90 6.52
CA PRO A 104 10.74 10.51 5.46
C PRO A 104 10.00 10.59 4.12
N ILE A 105 9.12 9.65 3.78
CA ILE A 105 8.30 9.73 2.55
C ILE A 105 7.47 11.02 2.54
N ILE A 106 6.83 11.37 3.66
CA ILE A 106 6.13 12.65 3.79
C ILE A 106 7.07 13.84 3.56
N GLY A 107 8.28 13.78 4.11
CA GLY A 107 9.30 14.82 3.96
C GLY A 107 9.86 14.94 2.54
N LEU A 108 9.83 13.84 1.75
CA LEU A 108 10.30 13.84 0.36
C LEU A 108 9.49 14.76 -0.56
N ASP A 109 8.26 15.13 -0.23
CA ASP A 109 7.54 16.16 -0.98
C ASP A 109 8.29 17.51 -1.02
N ASN A 110 9.01 17.89 0.04
CA ASN A 110 9.86 19.08 0.02
C ASN A 110 11.08 18.90 -0.90
N VAL A 111 11.66 17.70 -0.92
CA VAL A 111 12.81 17.38 -1.80
C VAL A 111 12.36 17.38 -3.25
N LEU A 112 11.20 16.77 -3.52
CA LEU A 112 10.63 16.73 -4.86
C LEU A 112 10.27 18.13 -5.39
N ASP A 113 9.70 18.99 -4.56
CA ASP A 113 9.39 20.39 -4.88
C ASP A 113 10.68 21.13 -5.29
N GLN A 114 11.77 20.93 -4.55
CA GLN A 114 13.09 21.47 -4.87
C GLN A 114 13.64 20.91 -6.18
N VAL A 115 13.55 19.60 -6.42
CA VAL A 115 14.02 18.94 -7.66
C VAL A 115 13.23 19.44 -8.87
N GLU A 116 11.93 19.74 -8.69
CA GLU A 116 11.04 20.29 -9.74
C GLU A 116 11.12 21.81 -9.86
N GLY A 117 12.08 22.46 -9.18
CA GLY A 117 12.32 23.91 -9.26
C GLY A 117 11.21 24.75 -8.64
N TRP A 118 10.46 24.23 -7.66
CA TRP A 118 9.39 24.92 -6.92
C TRP A 118 8.23 25.38 -7.84
N SER A 119 8.03 24.73 -8.98
CA SER A 119 7.14 25.20 -10.04
C SER A 119 5.86 24.39 -10.20
N VAL A 120 5.75 23.21 -9.59
CA VAL A 120 4.61 22.30 -9.79
C VAL A 120 3.46 22.66 -8.85
N ALA A 121 2.29 22.96 -9.41
CA ALA A 121 1.14 23.42 -8.64
C ALA A 121 -0.04 22.43 -8.58
N TRP A 122 -0.28 21.63 -9.62
CA TRP A 122 -1.43 20.71 -9.71
C TRP A 122 -2.78 21.39 -9.41
N GLY A 123 -2.97 22.61 -9.94
CA GLY A 123 -4.19 23.38 -9.70
C GLY A 123 -4.35 23.98 -8.28
N ARG A 124 -3.26 24.12 -7.53
CA ARG A 124 -3.23 24.71 -6.19
C ARG A 124 -1.98 25.59 -6.01
N GLU A 125 -1.90 26.30 -4.89
CA GLU A 125 -0.75 27.16 -4.58
C GLU A 125 0.57 26.38 -4.51
N ARG A 126 0.51 25.13 -4.01
CA ARG A 126 1.67 24.23 -3.92
C ARG A 126 1.28 22.81 -4.27
N GLY A 127 1.97 22.19 -5.23
CA GLY A 127 1.69 20.84 -5.69
C GLY A 127 2.37 19.73 -4.89
N ARG A 128 3.54 20.02 -4.30
CA ARG A 128 4.32 19.10 -3.45
C ARG A 128 4.30 19.61 -2.03
N ASP A 129 3.38 19.13 -1.21
CA ASP A 129 3.08 19.71 0.09
C ASP A 129 2.95 18.65 1.19
N PRO A 130 3.94 18.55 2.11
CA PRO A 130 3.88 17.66 3.28
C PRO A 130 2.67 17.93 4.20
N GLY A 131 2.06 19.11 4.11
CA GLY A 131 0.81 19.43 4.81
C GLY A 131 -0.43 18.78 4.19
N ARG A 132 -0.33 18.22 2.99
CA ARG A 132 -1.44 17.61 2.23
C ARG A 132 -1.53 16.11 2.41
N TYR A 133 -1.26 15.62 3.60
CA TYR A 133 -1.59 14.28 4.05
C TYR A 133 -2.89 14.35 4.84
N TYR A 134 -3.81 13.45 4.55
CA TYR A 134 -5.21 13.48 4.99
C TYR A 134 -5.45 12.34 5.97
N LEU A 135 -6.05 12.64 7.12
CA LEU A 135 -6.51 11.63 8.07
C LEU A 135 -8.04 11.69 8.17
N ARG A 136 -8.67 10.51 8.10
CA ARG A 136 -10.11 10.38 8.26
C ARG A 136 -10.46 9.14 9.07
N VAL A 137 -11.37 9.29 10.03
CA VAL A 137 -11.95 8.21 10.82
C VAL A 137 -13.36 7.91 10.32
N PHE A 138 -13.71 6.66 10.20
CA PHE A 138 -15.00 6.16 9.74
C PHE A 138 -15.67 5.39 10.86
N GLY A 139 -16.89 5.77 11.25
CA GLY A 139 -17.55 5.24 12.44
C GLY A 139 -17.00 5.81 13.74
N GLU A 140 -17.39 5.20 14.88
CA GLU A 140 -17.00 5.64 16.21
C GLU A 140 -15.86 4.75 16.74
N PRO A 141 -14.69 5.31 17.10
CA PRO A 141 -13.59 4.53 17.63
C PRO A 141 -13.93 3.82 18.95
N GLY A 142 -13.62 2.54 19.03
CA GLY A 142 -13.84 1.71 20.22
C GLY A 142 -15.11 0.88 20.17
N GLY A 143 -15.28 0.01 21.17
CA GLY A 143 -16.42 -0.89 21.23
C GLY A 143 -16.40 -2.02 20.20
N ALA A 144 -17.56 -2.68 20.01
CA ALA A 144 -17.73 -3.78 19.07
C ALA A 144 -18.15 -3.31 17.66
N ALA A 145 -18.80 -2.15 17.55
CA ALA A 145 -19.25 -1.62 16.26
C ALA A 145 -18.08 -1.41 15.29
N PRO A 146 -18.26 -1.71 13.99
CA PRO A 146 -17.21 -1.49 12.99
C PRO A 146 -16.81 -0.01 12.90
N TRP A 147 -15.50 0.23 12.92
CA TRP A 147 -14.90 1.53 12.67
C TRP A 147 -13.54 1.36 12.01
N GLY A 148 -13.02 2.41 11.44
CA GLY A 148 -11.71 2.37 10.80
C GLY A 148 -11.13 3.75 10.57
N TRP A 149 -9.94 3.79 10.01
CA TRP A 149 -9.31 5.04 9.62
C TRP A 149 -8.46 4.87 8.37
N ARG A 150 -8.34 5.96 7.64
CA ARG A 150 -7.49 6.08 6.47
C ARG A 150 -6.55 7.26 6.63
N PHE A 151 -5.26 7.03 6.36
CA PHE A 151 -4.27 8.08 6.22
C PHE A 151 -3.67 8.01 4.83
N GLY A 152 -3.71 9.10 4.09
CA GLY A 152 -3.22 9.12 2.72
C GLY A 152 -2.75 10.50 2.28
N GLY A 153 -1.83 10.49 1.34
CA GLY A 153 -1.25 11.65 0.68
C GLY A 153 -0.36 11.20 -0.46
N HIS A 154 0.46 12.08 -0.98
CA HIS A 154 1.39 11.71 -2.02
C HIS A 154 2.37 10.63 -1.50
N HIS A 155 2.35 9.46 -2.14
CA HIS A 155 3.16 8.28 -1.83
C HIS A 155 2.89 7.55 -0.51
N VAL A 156 1.78 7.86 0.19
CA VAL A 156 1.33 7.05 1.34
C VAL A 156 -0.17 6.78 1.22
N SER A 157 -0.58 5.53 1.41
CA SER A 157 -1.98 5.17 1.65
C SER A 157 -2.07 4.01 2.62
N LEU A 158 -2.64 4.28 3.79
CA LEU A 158 -2.85 3.34 4.89
C LEU A 158 -4.34 3.22 5.17
N ASN A 159 -4.83 1.98 5.25
CA ASN A 159 -6.24 1.67 5.49
C ASN A 159 -6.33 0.67 6.64
N ASN A 160 -7.09 0.99 7.67
CA ASN A 160 -7.27 0.11 8.82
C ASN A 160 -8.75 -0.05 9.14
N LEU A 161 -9.16 -1.29 9.41
CA LEU A 161 -10.51 -1.62 9.85
C LEU A 161 -10.47 -2.41 11.16
N VAL A 162 -11.33 -2.01 12.09
CA VAL A 162 -11.59 -2.69 13.36
C VAL A 162 -13.05 -3.16 13.36
N VAL A 163 -13.28 -4.44 13.66
CA VAL A 163 -14.60 -5.06 13.81
C VAL A 163 -14.55 -5.93 15.06
N ASP A 164 -15.60 -5.91 15.88
CA ASP A 164 -15.68 -6.67 17.14
C ASP A 164 -14.48 -6.40 18.06
N GLY A 165 -14.02 -5.16 18.10
CA GLY A 165 -12.88 -4.73 18.91
C GLY A 165 -11.53 -5.30 18.50
N MET A 166 -11.39 -5.84 17.28
CA MET A 166 -10.16 -6.41 16.73
C MET A 166 -9.80 -5.77 15.40
N VAL A 167 -8.51 -5.53 15.15
CA VAL A 167 -8.06 -5.14 13.80
C VAL A 167 -8.28 -6.32 12.85
N ARG A 168 -9.08 -6.10 11.81
CA ARG A 168 -9.44 -7.11 10.82
C ARG A 168 -8.78 -6.90 9.47
N SER A 169 -8.41 -5.67 9.13
CA SER A 169 -7.67 -5.38 7.89
C SER A 169 -6.73 -4.20 8.09
N THR A 170 -5.56 -4.30 7.46
CA THR A 170 -4.55 -3.25 7.34
C THR A 170 -4.16 -3.02 5.88
N THR A 171 -4.91 -3.59 4.95
CA THR A 171 -4.69 -3.50 3.51
C THR A 171 -5.86 -2.81 2.80
N PRO A 172 -5.62 -2.19 1.63
CA PRO A 172 -4.33 -1.98 0.97
C PRO A 172 -3.37 -1.11 1.79
N CYS A 173 -2.07 -1.48 1.77
CA CYS A 173 -1.00 -0.70 2.39
C CYS A 173 0.00 -0.29 1.30
N PHE A 174 0.00 0.99 0.96
CA PHE A 174 0.83 1.54 -0.11
C PHE A 174 1.86 2.52 0.43
N LEU A 175 3.11 2.36 -0.01
CA LEU A 175 4.21 3.28 0.21
C LEU A 175 4.94 3.52 -1.12
N GLY A 176 5.21 4.78 -1.45
CA GLY A 176 6.02 5.18 -2.60
C GLY A 176 7.14 6.13 -2.19
N ALA A 177 8.00 6.49 -3.12
CA ALA A 177 9.06 7.47 -2.90
C ALA A 177 9.41 8.19 -4.21
N ASP A 178 9.37 9.50 -4.21
CA ASP A 178 9.86 10.37 -5.28
C ASP A 178 10.59 11.58 -4.67
N PRO A 179 11.90 11.68 -4.81
CA PRO A 179 12.83 10.70 -5.38
C PRO A 179 12.94 9.39 -4.57
N ALA A 180 13.09 8.25 -5.27
CA ALA A 180 13.33 6.95 -4.61
C ALA A 180 14.72 6.89 -3.96
N VAL A 181 15.68 7.64 -4.52
CA VAL A 181 17.06 7.80 -4.04
C VAL A 181 17.37 9.30 -3.93
N SER A 182 17.65 9.76 -2.73
CA SER A 182 18.05 11.15 -2.45
C SER A 182 19.44 11.20 -1.82
N PRO A 183 20.35 12.07 -2.28
CA PRO A 183 21.66 12.20 -1.67
C PRO A 183 21.53 12.80 -0.26
N LEU A 184 22.29 12.24 0.67
CA LEU A 184 22.50 12.80 2.01
C LEU A 184 23.95 13.24 2.17
N LEU A 185 24.22 14.04 3.20
CA LEU A 185 25.60 14.28 3.60
C LEU A 185 26.20 12.98 4.12
N GLY A 186 27.23 12.48 3.44
CA GLY A 186 27.86 11.20 3.74
C GLY A 186 27.66 10.16 2.62
N PRO A 187 28.12 8.92 2.80
CA PRO A 187 28.20 7.94 1.73
C PRO A 187 26.87 7.25 1.42
N ALA A 188 25.93 7.21 2.36
CA ALA A 188 24.67 6.50 2.18
C ALA A 188 23.55 7.46 1.77
N PRO A 189 22.82 7.19 0.66
CA PRO A 189 21.66 7.98 0.28
C PRO A 189 20.43 7.62 1.16
N LEU A 190 19.43 8.49 1.19
CA LEU A 190 18.09 8.17 1.67
C LEU A 190 17.38 7.34 0.61
N ARG A 191 16.98 6.12 0.97
CA ARG A 191 16.22 5.18 0.12
C ARG A 191 15.14 4.51 0.98
N PRO A 192 13.96 5.09 1.15
CA PRO A 192 12.92 4.54 2.05
C PRO A 192 12.47 3.11 1.68
N LEU A 193 12.53 2.76 0.40
CA LEU A 193 12.09 1.46 -0.13
C LEU A 193 13.26 0.58 -0.62
N ALA A 194 14.48 0.85 -0.14
CA ALA A 194 15.68 0.10 -0.57
C ALA A 194 15.53 -1.41 -0.42
N GLY A 195 15.02 -1.88 0.71
CA GLY A 195 14.84 -3.32 0.96
C GLY A 195 13.89 -3.99 -0.03
N ALA A 196 12.80 -3.31 -0.41
CA ALA A 196 11.85 -3.82 -1.40
C ALA A 196 12.49 -3.97 -2.79
N GLU A 197 13.30 -3.00 -3.22
CA GLU A 197 13.99 -3.06 -4.51
C GLU A 197 15.15 -4.05 -4.51
N ASP A 198 16.06 -3.91 -3.56
CA ASP A 198 17.36 -4.62 -3.58
C ASP A 198 17.15 -6.12 -3.39
N LEU A 199 16.31 -6.56 -2.44
CA LEU A 199 16.04 -7.98 -2.21
C LEU A 199 15.32 -8.64 -3.38
N ALA A 200 14.40 -7.95 -4.06
CA ALA A 200 13.75 -8.49 -5.24
C ALA A 200 14.74 -8.67 -6.41
N ARG A 201 15.63 -7.68 -6.63
CA ARG A 201 16.68 -7.79 -7.64
C ARG A 201 17.68 -8.90 -7.33
N GLU A 202 18.10 -9.05 -6.08
CA GLU A 202 18.97 -10.14 -5.65
C GLU A 202 18.33 -11.50 -5.90
N LEU A 203 17.04 -11.67 -5.54
CA LEU A 203 16.31 -12.91 -5.78
C LEU A 203 16.27 -13.25 -7.27
N VAL A 204 15.83 -12.33 -8.12
CA VAL A 204 15.71 -12.60 -9.57
C VAL A 204 17.07 -12.86 -10.22
N ARG A 205 18.12 -12.14 -9.83
CA ARG A 205 19.48 -12.34 -10.33
C ARG A 205 20.12 -13.65 -9.86
N SER A 206 19.62 -14.26 -8.80
CA SER A 206 20.08 -15.55 -8.30
C SER A 206 19.48 -16.75 -9.04
N LEU A 207 18.45 -16.52 -9.87
CA LEU A 207 17.78 -17.56 -10.64
C LEU A 207 18.68 -18.05 -11.81
N ASP A 208 18.66 -19.35 -12.07
CA ASP A 208 19.22 -19.87 -13.31
C ASP A 208 18.39 -19.41 -14.53
N PRO A 209 18.95 -19.48 -15.76
CA PRO A 209 18.29 -18.96 -16.95
C PRO A 209 16.88 -19.53 -17.21
N GLY A 210 16.64 -20.82 -16.88
CA GLY A 210 15.34 -21.46 -17.09
C GLY A 210 14.28 -20.94 -16.10
N ARG A 211 14.64 -20.75 -14.82
CA ARG A 211 13.76 -20.17 -13.80
C ARG A 211 13.57 -18.67 -14.06
N ALA A 212 14.62 -17.95 -14.43
CA ALA A 212 14.55 -16.52 -14.75
C ALA A 212 13.56 -16.28 -15.91
N ALA A 213 13.63 -17.07 -16.99
CA ALA A 213 12.70 -16.95 -18.12
C ALA A 213 11.24 -17.17 -17.71
N ARG A 214 10.96 -18.05 -16.73
CA ARG A 214 9.61 -18.31 -16.23
C ARG A 214 9.12 -17.24 -15.23
N ALA A 215 10.03 -16.63 -14.51
CA ALA A 215 9.70 -15.51 -13.63
C ALA A 215 9.42 -14.22 -14.42
N THR A 216 10.04 -14.06 -15.61
CA THR A 216 9.93 -12.84 -16.41
C THR A 216 8.63 -12.82 -17.21
N LEU A 217 7.81 -11.79 -16.96
CA LEU A 217 6.59 -11.52 -17.72
C LEU A 217 6.93 -10.82 -19.04
N LEU A 218 7.75 -9.75 -18.97
CA LEU A 218 8.18 -8.96 -20.11
C LEU A 218 9.61 -8.45 -19.89
N ASP A 219 10.29 -8.07 -20.97
CA ASP A 219 11.58 -7.39 -20.97
C ASP A 219 11.49 -5.90 -20.60
N ARG A 220 10.27 -5.34 -20.53
CA ARG A 220 9.94 -3.96 -20.21
C ARG A 220 8.97 -3.92 -19.02
N ALA A 221 9.26 -3.03 -18.06
CA ALA A 221 8.37 -2.83 -16.92
C ALA A 221 7.17 -1.92 -17.29
N PRO A 222 5.98 -2.13 -16.71
CA PRO A 222 4.86 -1.21 -16.82
C PRO A 222 5.21 0.14 -16.19
N ALA A 223 4.53 1.22 -16.58
CA ALA A 223 4.81 2.55 -16.07
C ALA A 223 4.29 2.80 -14.65
N ASP A 224 3.57 1.85 -14.06
CA ASP A 224 3.08 1.88 -12.67
C ASP A 224 2.63 0.47 -12.23
N ILE A 225 2.32 0.34 -10.93
CA ILE A 225 1.68 -0.86 -10.37
C ILE A 225 0.27 -1.06 -10.97
N ILE A 226 -0.18 -2.32 -11.04
CA ILE A 226 -1.46 -2.66 -11.67
C ILE A 226 -2.61 -2.63 -10.66
N GLY A 227 -2.37 -3.09 -9.44
CA GLY A 227 -3.37 -3.13 -8.37
C GLY A 227 -3.59 -1.80 -7.64
N GLY A 228 -3.01 -0.69 -8.11
CA GLY A 228 -3.16 0.64 -7.51
C GLY A 228 -4.55 1.22 -7.64
N ASN A 229 -4.95 2.05 -6.67
CA ASN A 229 -6.16 2.88 -6.70
C ASN A 229 -7.51 2.15 -6.89
N ARG A 230 -7.55 0.84 -6.72
CA ARG A 230 -8.75 0.01 -6.91
C ARG A 230 -9.32 -0.42 -5.57
N ALA A 231 -10.64 -0.27 -5.40
CA ALA A 231 -11.36 -0.77 -4.22
C ALA A 231 -11.35 -2.32 -4.16
N SER A 232 -11.40 -2.98 -5.31
CA SER A 232 -11.30 -4.43 -5.47
C SER A 232 -10.44 -4.76 -6.69
N LEU A 233 -9.88 -5.96 -6.71
CA LEU A 233 -9.12 -6.49 -7.82
C LEU A 233 -9.95 -7.46 -8.63
N ALA A 234 -9.78 -7.46 -9.94
CA ALA A 234 -10.49 -8.34 -10.86
C ALA A 234 -9.52 -8.98 -11.87
N ASP A 235 -9.95 -10.14 -12.38
CA ASP A 235 -9.25 -10.81 -13.48
C ASP A 235 -9.20 -9.90 -14.71
N GLY A 236 -8.02 -9.71 -15.27
CA GLY A 236 -7.81 -8.84 -16.42
C GLY A 236 -7.52 -7.38 -16.07
N ASP A 237 -7.45 -7.02 -14.79
CA ASP A 237 -7.06 -5.68 -14.38
C ASP A 237 -5.71 -5.27 -14.98
N ARG A 238 -5.66 -4.05 -15.50
CA ARG A 238 -4.49 -3.44 -16.13
C ARG A 238 -4.09 -2.18 -15.39
N MET A 239 -2.87 -1.71 -15.64
CA MET A 239 -2.40 -0.41 -15.14
C MET A 239 -3.41 0.70 -15.44
N LEU A 240 -3.61 1.59 -14.48
CA LEU A 240 -4.41 2.81 -14.62
C LEU A 240 -3.52 3.98 -15.05
N TYR A 241 -4.10 4.93 -15.77
CA TYR A 241 -3.42 6.16 -16.14
C TYR A 241 -3.62 7.26 -15.09
N LEU A 242 -2.86 8.35 -15.19
CA LEU A 242 -2.89 9.43 -14.22
C LEU A 242 -4.31 9.99 -14.01
N ARG A 243 -5.11 10.12 -15.08
CA ARG A 243 -6.50 10.58 -14.99
C ARG A 243 -7.38 9.65 -14.14
N ASP A 244 -7.09 8.35 -14.12
CA ASP A 244 -7.88 7.33 -13.42
C ASP A 244 -7.47 7.19 -11.94
N VAL A 245 -6.26 7.63 -11.59
CA VAL A 245 -5.72 7.63 -10.23
C VAL A 245 -5.83 9.00 -9.54
N TRP A 246 -6.74 9.86 -10.03
CA TRP A 246 -7.05 11.17 -9.46
C TRP A 246 -8.47 11.22 -8.92
N ARG A 247 -8.70 11.89 -7.77
CA ARG A 247 -10.00 11.88 -7.10
C ARG A 247 -11.08 12.63 -7.90
N ALA A 248 -10.75 13.76 -8.45
CA ALA A 248 -11.66 14.59 -9.21
C ALA A 248 -11.22 14.67 -10.68
N PRO A 249 -12.15 14.80 -11.63
CA PRO A 249 -11.78 15.08 -13.02
C PRO A 249 -10.99 16.40 -13.10
N PHE A 250 -10.08 16.46 -14.05
CA PHE A 250 -9.34 17.68 -14.35
C PHE A 250 -10.26 18.62 -15.13
N THR A 251 -10.78 19.64 -14.47
CA THR A 251 -11.74 20.59 -15.05
C THR A 251 -11.08 21.80 -15.70
N GLU A 252 -9.87 22.18 -15.23
CA GLU A 252 -9.09 23.25 -15.83
C GLU A 252 -8.55 22.80 -17.20
N PRO A 253 -8.88 23.47 -18.31
CA PRO A 253 -8.55 22.99 -19.66
C PRO A 253 -7.07 22.69 -19.88
N ASP A 254 -6.18 23.61 -19.46
CA ASP A 254 -4.73 23.45 -19.61
C ASP A 254 -4.19 22.25 -18.81
N LEU A 255 -4.74 22.03 -17.62
CA LEU A 255 -4.34 20.89 -16.77
C LEU A 255 -4.88 19.58 -17.34
N ALA A 256 -6.13 19.56 -17.80
CA ALA A 256 -6.74 18.40 -18.45
C ALA A 256 -5.96 17.99 -19.71
N GLU A 257 -5.59 18.98 -20.56
CA GLU A 257 -4.77 18.73 -21.75
C GLU A 257 -3.37 18.22 -21.40
N ARG A 258 -2.74 18.81 -20.36
CA ARG A 258 -1.43 18.34 -19.87
C ARG A 258 -1.50 16.88 -19.41
N VAL A 259 -2.50 16.49 -18.62
CA VAL A 259 -2.70 15.11 -18.14
C VAL A 259 -2.96 14.17 -19.31
N ALA A 260 -3.80 14.55 -20.28
CA ALA A 260 -4.05 13.76 -21.48
C ALA A 260 -2.77 13.52 -22.30
N ARG A 261 -1.90 14.55 -22.43
CA ARG A 261 -0.59 14.39 -23.08
C ARG A 261 0.34 13.47 -22.29
N MET A 262 0.33 13.53 -20.96
CA MET A 262 1.14 12.63 -20.12
C MET A 262 0.68 11.18 -20.26
N ASP A 263 -0.64 10.92 -20.24
CA ASP A 263 -1.21 9.57 -20.42
C ASP A 263 -0.87 9.02 -21.81
N ALA A 264 -1.04 9.83 -22.87
CA ALA A 264 -0.70 9.43 -24.25
C ALA A 264 0.80 9.17 -24.42
N ALA A 265 1.65 9.96 -23.79
CA ALA A 265 3.09 9.75 -23.83
C ALA A 265 3.51 8.48 -23.07
N ALA A 266 2.87 8.17 -21.93
CA ALA A 266 3.10 6.93 -21.18
C ALA A 266 2.66 5.70 -22.00
N GLU A 267 1.50 5.76 -22.64
CA GLU A 267 1.00 4.70 -23.55
C GLU A 267 1.98 4.47 -24.71
N GLN A 268 2.37 5.54 -25.38
CA GLN A 268 3.31 5.46 -26.51
C GLN A 268 4.69 4.93 -26.07
N ALA A 269 5.19 5.39 -24.92
CA ALA A 269 6.49 4.98 -24.41
C ALA A 269 6.52 3.52 -23.97
N SER A 270 5.39 2.96 -23.54
CA SER A 270 5.29 1.55 -23.17
C SER A 270 5.55 0.65 -24.38
N GLY A 271 5.07 1.04 -25.56
CA GLY A 271 5.14 0.25 -26.78
C GLY A 271 4.46 -1.13 -26.65
N TYR A 272 3.52 -1.26 -25.72
CA TYR A 272 2.83 -2.53 -25.46
C TYR A 272 1.79 -2.83 -26.52
N ASP A 273 1.78 -4.10 -26.96
CA ASP A 273 0.69 -4.64 -27.73
C ASP A 273 -0.36 -5.34 -26.83
N ALA A 274 -1.35 -5.97 -27.46
CA ALA A 274 -2.43 -6.65 -26.74
C ALA A 274 -1.94 -7.89 -25.95
N ASP A 275 -0.86 -8.54 -26.42
CA ASP A 275 -0.26 -9.69 -25.75
C ASP A 275 0.54 -9.25 -24.51
N ASP A 276 1.29 -8.17 -24.61
CA ASP A 276 2.02 -7.55 -23.51
C ASP A 276 1.06 -7.18 -22.37
N TYR A 277 -0.07 -6.53 -22.70
CA TYR A 277 -1.11 -6.21 -21.71
C TYR A 277 -1.73 -7.45 -21.06
N ARG A 278 -1.93 -8.54 -21.82
CA ARG A 278 -2.42 -9.80 -21.25
C ARG A 278 -1.39 -10.44 -20.31
N GLN A 279 -0.10 -10.36 -20.65
CA GLN A 279 0.96 -10.89 -19.78
C GLN A 279 1.08 -10.13 -18.48
N LEU A 280 0.96 -8.80 -18.49
CA LEU A 280 1.04 -7.95 -17.32
C LEU A 280 -0.23 -7.99 -16.45
N ALA A 281 -1.42 -8.14 -17.05
CA ALA A 281 -2.70 -8.08 -16.34
C ALA A 281 -2.72 -8.99 -15.10
N LEU A 282 -3.43 -8.54 -14.06
CA LEU A 282 -3.74 -9.38 -12.90
C LEU A 282 -4.63 -10.55 -13.33
N THR A 283 -4.38 -11.72 -12.77
CA THR A 283 -5.20 -12.91 -12.97
C THR A 283 -5.38 -13.66 -11.65
N ALA A 284 -6.51 -14.32 -11.46
CA ALA A 284 -6.78 -15.13 -10.27
C ALA A 284 -5.72 -16.24 -10.12
N ALA A 285 -5.34 -16.88 -11.22
CA ALA A 285 -4.19 -17.80 -11.25
C ALA A 285 -2.88 -16.98 -11.28
N PRO A 286 -1.99 -17.09 -10.28
CA PRO A 286 -0.75 -16.35 -10.25
C PRO A 286 0.15 -16.64 -11.46
N LYS A 287 0.80 -15.61 -11.98
CA LYS A 287 1.81 -15.71 -13.03
C LYS A 287 3.22 -15.72 -12.44
N GLY A 288 4.19 -16.18 -13.21
CA GLY A 288 5.59 -16.20 -12.81
C GLY A 288 6.05 -17.54 -12.24
N LEU A 289 7.15 -17.52 -11.49
CA LEU A 289 7.81 -18.71 -10.93
C LEU A 289 7.26 -19.02 -9.53
N PRO A 290 6.68 -20.21 -9.28
CA PRO A 290 6.21 -20.57 -7.94
C PRO A 290 7.39 -20.83 -7.00
N ALA A 291 7.25 -20.41 -5.73
CA ALA A 291 8.33 -20.49 -4.73
C ALA A 291 8.73 -21.95 -4.39
N ARG A 292 7.88 -22.93 -4.63
CA ARG A 292 8.25 -24.37 -4.49
C ARG A 292 9.44 -24.78 -5.38
N GLU A 293 9.75 -24.01 -6.40
CA GLU A 293 10.86 -24.27 -7.31
C GLU A 293 12.13 -23.49 -6.95
N LEU A 294 12.09 -22.63 -5.96
CA LEU A 294 13.23 -21.92 -5.43
C LEU A 294 14.08 -22.85 -4.55
N ASP A 295 15.39 -22.66 -4.60
CA ASP A 295 16.29 -23.32 -3.65
C ASP A 295 16.23 -22.68 -2.24
N LEU A 296 16.92 -23.28 -1.26
CA LEU A 296 16.87 -22.81 0.12
C LEU A 296 17.37 -21.37 0.31
N GLY A 297 18.39 -20.96 -0.46
CA GLY A 297 18.91 -19.60 -0.45
C GLY A 297 17.91 -18.60 -0.98
N GLN A 298 17.31 -18.92 -2.12
CA GLN A 298 16.29 -18.11 -2.78
C GLN A 298 15.00 -18.02 -1.95
N ARG A 299 14.58 -19.10 -1.28
CA ARG A 299 13.44 -19.09 -0.34
C ARG A 299 13.70 -18.16 0.84
N LYS A 300 14.93 -18.14 1.38
CA LYS A 300 15.33 -17.20 2.41
C LYS A 300 15.26 -15.75 1.92
N GLN A 301 15.73 -15.49 0.69
CA GLN A 301 15.62 -14.16 0.09
C GLN A 301 14.16 -13.74 -0.12
N LEU A 302 13.29 -14.64 -0.59
CA LEU A 302 11.85 -14.36 -0.73
C LEU A 302 11.20 -14.04 0.63
N ARG A 303 11.50 -14.78 1.71
CA ARG A 303 11.03 -14.44 3.06
C ARG A 303 11.50 -13.06 3.51
N ALA A 304 12.76 -12.73 3.27
CA ALA A 304 13.30 -11.42 3.59
C ALA A 304 12.60 -10.30 2.79
N LEU A 305 12.28 -10.53 1.51
CA LEU A 305 11.52 -9.61 0.68
C LEU A 305 10.09 -9.44 1.21
N LEU A 306 9.38 -10.52 1.51
CA LEU A 306 8.04 -10.49 2.11
C LEU A 306 8.04 -9.70 3.42
N ALA A 307 9.06 -9.83 4.26
CA ALA A 307 9.18 -9.11 5.51
C ALA A 307 9.22 -7.58 5.34
N THR A 308 9.70 -7.05 4.21
CA THR A 308 9.69 -5.60 3.93
C THR A 308 8.28 -5.03 3.72
N TYR A 309 7.31 -5.87 3.42
CA TYR A 309 5.90 -5.51 3.27
C TYR A 309 5.09 -5.89 4.49
N LEU A 310 5.14 -7.15 4.89
CA LEU A 310 4.35 -7.69 5.99
C LEU A 310 4.77 -7.13 7.35
N GLY A 311 6.01 -6.69 7.49
CA GLY A 311 6.55 -5.98 8.65
C GLY A 311 6.20 -4.49 8.74
N ARG A 312 5.40 -3.94 7.81
CA ARG A 312 4.94 -2.53 7.88
C ARG A 312 3.94 -2.31 9.02
N VAL A 313 3.17 -3.33 9.36
CA VAL A 313 2.12 -3.28 10.40
C VAL A 313 2.68 -3.73 11.76
N PRO A 314 2.00 -3.47 12.88
CA PRO A 314 2.41 -3.94 14.21
C PRO A 314 2.66 -5.45 14.22
N ASP A 315 3.70 -5.89 14.95
CA ASP A 315 4.16 -7.29 14.97
C ASP A 315 3.02 -8.30 15.23
N GLY A 316 2.10 -7.97 16.15
CA GLY A 316 0.95 -8.80 16.44
C GLY A 316 -0.08 -8.94 15.32
N LEU A 317 -0.02 -8.10 14.28
CA LEU A 317 -0.90 -8.13 13.11
C LEU A 317 -0.20 -8.68 11.86
N SER A 318 1.13 -8.74 11.86
CA SER A 318 1.89 -9.17 10.70
C SER A 318 1.62 -10.64 10.38
N PRO A 319 1.23 -11.00 9.14
CA PRO A 319 1.09 -12.38 8.72
C PRO A 319 2.43 -13.05 8.40
N GLN A 320 3.57 -12.38 8.62
CA GLN A 320 4.91 -12.86 8.25
C GLN A 320 5.21 -14.27 8.79
N ALA A 321 4.84 -14.56 10.04
CA ALA A 321 5.09 -15.86 10.66
C ALA A 321 4.45 -17.02 9.87
N GLY A 322 3.34 -16.80 9.16
CA GLY A 322 2.72 -17.79 8.29
C GLY A 322 3.60 -18.24 7.12
N TYR A 323 4.47 -17.36 6.64
CA TYR A 323 5.38 -17.65 5.51
C TYR A 323 6.68 -18.35 5.93
N GLU A 324 6.87 -18.64 7.23
CA GLU A 324 7.89 -19.56 7.69
C GLU A 324 7.51 -21.01 7.37
N ASP A 325 6.21 -21.31 7.24
CA ASP A 325 5.73 -22.60 6.71
C ASP A 325 6.02 -22.69 5.22
N ASP A 326 6.75 -23.74 4.84
CA ASP A 326 7.14 -23.97 3.45
C ASP A 326 5.94 -24.20 2.55
N GLY A 327 4.86 -24.82 3.03
CA GLY A 327 3.65 -25.08 2.24
C GLY A 327 2.91 -23.78 1.89
N VAL A 328 2.89 -22.80 2.79
CA VAL A 328 2.34 -21.46 2.53
C VAL A 328 3.22 -20.70 1.54
N LEU A 329 4.54 -20.74 1.75
CA LEU A 329 5.49 -20.08 0.86
C LEU A 329 5.44 -20.66 -0.55
N ASP A 330 5.28 -21.98 -0.71
CA ASP A 330 5.24 -22.71 -1.98
C ASP A 330 4.17 -22.18 -2.95
N ALA A 331 3.08 -21.65 -2.40
CA ALA A 331 1.97 -21.07 -3.16
C ALA A 331 2.24 -19.64 -3.67
N VAL A 332 3.31 -18.99 -3.21
CA VAL A 332 3.69 -17.65 -3.68
C VAL A 332 4.41 -17.76 -5.03
N HIS A 333 4.00 -16.94 -5.98
CA HIS A 333 4.64 -16.81 -7.29
C HIS A 333 5.41 -15.50 -7.37
N VAL A 334 6.60 -15.55 -7.96
CA VAL A 334 7.47 -14.41 -8.22
C VAL A 334 7.41 -14.08 -9.70
N ALA A 335 6.94 -12.88 -10.04
CA ALA A 335 6.89 -12.39 -11.40
C ALA A 335 7.69 -11.10 -11.52
N TRP A 336 8.39 -10.93 -12.65
CA TRP A 336 9.28 -9.79 -12.93
C TRP A 336 8.99 -9.22 -14.31
N ALA A 337 9.18 -7.90 -14.48
CA ALA A 337 9.24 -7.26 -15.79
C ALA A 337 10.32 -6.18 -15.80
N GLY A 338 11.03 -6.08 -16.92
CA GLY A 338 12.12 -5.13 -17.12
C GLY A 338 13.52 -5.65 -16.76
N PRO A 339 14.54 -4.81 -16.91
CA PRO A 339 15.94 -5.13 -16.60
C PRO A 339 16.17 -5.50 -15.12
N ILE A 340 17.09 -6.44 -14.88
CA ILE A 340 17.43 -6.91 -13.52
C ILE A 340 18.59 -6.12 -12.87
N GLU A 341 19.26 -5.22 -13.63
CA GLU A 341 20.37 -4.42 -13.14
C GLU A 341 19.89 -3.30 -12.21
N PRO A 342 20.64 -2.99 -11.12
CA PRO A 342 20.33 -1.84 -10.26
C PRO A 342 20.30 -0.53 -11.03
N GLY A 343 19.39 0.38 -10.62
CA GLY A 343 19.20 1.68 -11.25
C GLY A 343 18.52 1.64 -12.62
N ARG A 344 17.96 0.50 -13.01
CA ARG A 344 17.14 0.34 -14.21
C ARG A 344 15.67 0.20 -13.85
N PRO A 345 14.75 0.66 -14.73
CA PRO A 345 13.32 0.50 -14.53
C PRO A 345 12.93 -0.97 -14.36
N CYS A 346 12.18 -1.29 -13.33
CA CYS A 346 11.66 -2.64 -13.10
C CYS A 346 10.29 -2.64 -12.46
N TYR A 347 9.62 -3.77 -12.61
CA TYR A 347 8.39 -4.11 -11.91
C TYR A 347 8.51 -5.54 -11.40
N TYR A 348 7.96 -5.80 -10.22
CA TYR A 348 7.74 -7.17 -9.78
C TYR A 348 6.40 -7.33 -9.07
N ARG A 349 5.95 -8.59 -9.06
CA ARG A 349 4.75 -9.03 -8.37
C ARG A 349 5.04 -10.30 -7.58
N LEU A 350 4.58 -10.31 -6.31
CA LEU A 350 4.47 -11.53 -5.52
C LEU A 350 2.98 -11.78 -5.34
N GLN A 351 2.50 -12.94 -5.76
CA GLN A 351 1.09 -13.27 -5.71
C GLN A 351 0.89 -14.67 -5.16
N GLY A 352 -0.04 -14.81 -4.21
CA GLY A 352 -0.42 -16.08 -3.57
C GLY A 352 -1.76 -15.97 -2.87
N PRO A 353 -2.20 -17.00 -2.15
CA PRO A 353 -3.43 -16.95 -1.36
C PRO A 353 -3.37 -15.81 -0.34
N GLY A 354 -4.35 -14.88 -0.38
CA GLY A 354 -4.37 -13.72 0.52
C GLY A 354 -3.20 -12.74 0.35
N LEU A 355 -2.48 -12.80 -0.76
CA LEU A 355 -1.29 -11.99 -0.99
C LEU A 355 -1.21 -11.44 -2.41
N LEU A 356 -1.11 -10.13 -2.53
CA LEU A 356 -0.62 -9.44 -3.71
C LEU A 356 0.34 -8.33 -3.27
N ILE A 357 1.57 -8.43 -3.71
CA ILE A 357 2.58 -7.38 -3.56
C ILE A 357 3.02 -6.95 -4.94
N GLU A 358 3.11 -5.64 -5.15
CA GLU A 358 3.66 -5.06 -6.37
C GLU A 358 4.66 -3.97 -6.02
N TYR A 359 5.66 -3.84 -6.86
CA TYR A 359 6.66 -2.78 -6.84
C TYR A 359 6.93 -2.30 -8.26
N ASP A 360 7.11 -1.03 -8.42
CA ASP A 360 7.49 -0.35 -9.67
C ASP A 360 8.45 0.80 -9.37
N ASN A 361 9.42 1.04 -10.26
CA ASN A 361 10.26 2.24 -10.22
C ASN A 361 10.51 2.84 -11.61
N THR A 362 9.60 2.62 -12.55
CA THR A 362 9.82 2.94 -13.97
C THR A 362 9.93 4.43 -14.28
N GLN A 363 9.32 5.28 -13.48
CA GLN A 363 9.29 6.72 -13.70
C GLN A 363 10.62 7.38 -13.30
N ARG A 364 10.89 8.58 -13.86
CA ARG A 364 12.08 9.40 -13.53
C ARG A 364 13.42 8.64 -13.63
N GLN A 365 13.57 7.82 -14.67
CA GLN A 365 14.80 7.03 -14.88
C GLN A 365 15.14 6.11 -13.70
N ALA A 366 14.14 5.38 -13.21
CA ALA A 366 14.20 4.50 -12.04
C ALA A 366 14.39 5.22 -10.69
N ASN A 367 14.04 6.50 -10.59
CA ASN A 367 14.13 7.28 -9.35
C ASN A 367 12.76 7.71 -8.79
N HIS A 368 11.70 6.96 -9.11
CA HIS A 368 10.35 7.14 -8.56
C HIS A 368 9.75 5.76 -8.33
N ALA A 369 9.50 5.40 -7.09
CA ALA A 369 9.09 4.05 -6.71
C ALA A 369 7.69 4.01 -6.11
N HIS A 370 6.92 2.99 -6.50
CA HIS A 370 5.64 2.63 -5.91
C HIS A 370 5.69 1.21 -5.36
N SER A 371 5.11 0.97 -4.20
CA SER A 371 5.01 -0.36 -3.61
C SER A 371 3.70 -0.54 -2.88
N VAL A 372 2.98 -1.61 -3.16
CA VAL A 372 1.71 -1.93 -2.51
C VAL A 372 1.71 -3.35 -1.98
N TRP A 373 1.10 -3.53 -0.81
CA TRP A 373 0.70 -4.82 -0.28
C TRP A 373 -0.83 -4.84 -0.15
N ARG A 374 -1.44 -5.89 -0.69
CA ARG A 374 -2.87 -6.14 -0.68
C ARG A 374 -3.17 -7.58 -0.23
N ASP A 375 -4.34 -7.75 0.35
CA ASP A 375 -5.01 -9.04 0.48
C ASP A 375 -6.27 -9.00 -0.39
N PRO A 376 -6.26 -9.61 -1.59
CA PRO A 376 -7.38 -9.52 -2.52
C PRO A 376 -8.73 -10.01 -1.98
N ALA A 377 -8.71 -10.90 -0.97
CA ALA A 377 -9.91 -11.43 -0.35
C ALA A 377 -10.40 -10.58 0.84
N ALA A 378 -9.46 -9.93 1.56
CA ALA A 378 -9.73 -9.25 2.83
C ALA A 378 -9.38 -7.75 2.83
N ASP A 379 -9.06 -7.18 1.67
CA ASP A 379 -8.80 -5.74 1.54
C ASP A 379 -9.96 -4.92 2.13
N PHE A 380 -9.62 -3.90 2.89
CA PHE A 380 -10.57 -3.05 3.63
C PHE A 380 -11.44 -3.81 4.64
N GLY A 381 -11.18 -5.11 4.89
CA GLY A 381 -11.93 -5.97 5.80
C GLY A 381 -13.37 -6.22 5.37
N TYR A 382 -13.63 -6.26 4.08
CA TYR A 382 -14.98 -6.42 3.52
C TYR A 382 -15.63 -7.75 3.93
N ASP A 383 -14.86 -8.83 3.97
CA ASP A 383 -15.26 -10.15 4.46
C ASP A 383 -15.66 -10.13 5.94
N ALA A 384 -14.89 -9.45 6.78
CA ALA A 384 -15.16 -9.30 8.22
C ALA A 384 -16.43 -8.48 8.49
N LEU A 385 -16.71 -7.44 7.67
CA LEU A 385 -17.96 -6.68 7.75
C LEU A 385 -19.18 -7.52 7.40
N GLY A 386 -19.07 -8.37 6.36
CA GLY A 386 -20.14 -9.30 6.00
C GLY A 386 -20.42 -10.33 7.09
N ALA A 387 -19.37 -10.88 7.70
CA ALA A 387 -19.49 -11.82 8.82
C ALA A 387 -20.11 -11.15 10.07
N HIS A 388 -19.71 -9.93 10.40
CA HIS A 388 -20.29 -9.16 11.52
C HIS A 388 -21.79 -8.89 11.30
N LEU A 389 -22.18 -8.46 10.10
CA LEU A 389 -23.59 -8.22 9.77
C LEU A 389 -24.43 -9.49 9.96
N ALA A 390 -23.93 -10.61 9.44
CA ALA A 390 -24.63 -11.91 9.57
C ALA A 390 -24.76 -12.38 11.03
N ALA A 391 -23.79 -12.08 11.89
CA ALA A 391 -23.80 -12.50 13.29
C ALA A 391 -24.67 -11.64 14.21
N HIS A 392 -24.86 -10.35 13.91
CA HIS A 392 -25.44 -9.38 14.87
C HIS A 392 -26.67 -8.64 14.35
N HIS A 393 -26.99 -8.69 13.06
CA HIS A 393 -28.01 -7.85 12.43
C HIS A 393 -29.01 -8.61 11.52
N LEU A 394 -28.82 -9.92 11.31
CA LEU A 394 -29.72 -10.82 10.59
C LEU A 394 -30.28 -11.88 11.52
#